data_cc2955117268396f6ed4562c48b1a124
#
_entry.id   cc2955117268396f6ed4562c48b1a124
#
_cell.length_a   1.000
_cell.length_b   1.000
_cell.length_c   1.000
_cell.angle_alpha   90.00
_cell.angle_beta   90.00
_cell.angle_gamma   90.00
#
_symmetry.space_group_name_H-M   'P 1'
#
loop_
_entity.id
_entity.type
_entity.pdbx_description
1 polymer ?
#
loop_
_entity_poly.entity_id
_entity_poly.type
_entity_poly.pdbx_seq_one_letter_code
_entity_poly.pdbx_strand_id
1 'polypeptide(L)'
;MNHSQQARASRKKQILFVGGDVAQTRQIHDVAKHLGDYEQYFSPHWGDRFISLVRELGLIEYTIAGNKRGQNTLDYLHEQGLRVDKYGRRGCYDLVVSCSDILVPRNIRYTKLVVVQEGIFDPEHRSYRLIRLLPFLPRWMAGTAMTGMSGLYDAICVASPGFRAHMIARGADPNRVHITGLIHYDNCRLYEDNEFPHRGYVLACTSDGRETWKADDREAFIARALELAQGRQVIFKLHPNEDYERSEAEIRAQSADALIYYREPGIKAEEMVANCEVLLTEWSTLVFVGLALGKECYSYHDMELLKQLMPIQNGGSSAEKVAEICRRIIESPEPPTPVVMDPKRSLATRIAEAFH
;
A
#
# COMPACT_ATOMS: atom_id res chain seq x y z
N MET A 1 -21.78 36.20 14.44
CA MET A 1 -20.88 35.05 14.44
C MET A 1 -20.89 34.42 15.82
N ASN A 2 -21.32 33.15 15.95
CA ASN A 2 -21.45 32.46 17.23
C ASN A 2 -20.11 32.18 17.91
N HIS A 3 -20.03 32.24 19.24
CA HIS A 3 -18.84 31.92 20.04
C HIS A 3 -18.17 30.57 19.64
N SER A 4 -18.97 29.60 19.18
CA SER A 4 -18.48 28.31 18.68
C SER A 4 -17.73 28.41 17.37
N GLN A 5 -18.01 29.39 16.51
CA GLN A 5 -17.26 29.61 15.24
C GLN A 5 -15.93 30.36 15.49
N GLN A 6 -15.89 31.26 16.46
CA GLN A 6 -14.65 31.95 16.84
C GLN A 6 -13.66 31.01 17.56
N ALA A 7 -14.15 30.11 18.44
CA ALA A 7 -13.32 29.10 19.09
C ALA A 7 -12.72 28.09 18.08
N ARG A 8 -13.41 27.78 16.98
CA ARG A 8 -12.89 26.93 15.89
C ARG A 8 -11.81 27.63 15.07
N ALA A 9 -11.87 28.95 14.92
CA ALA A 9 -10.90 29.73 14.14
C ALA A 9 -9.52 29.89 14.82
N SER A 10 -9.42 29.67 16.15
CA SER A 10 -8.17 29.79 16.92
C SER A 10 -7.47 28.44 17.20
N ARG A 11 -8.12 27.31 16.89
CA ARG A 11 -7.57 25.97 17.12
C ARG A 11 -6.64 25.56 15.97
N LYS A 12 -5.45 25.09 16.30
CA LYS A 12 -4.58 24.43 15.32
C LYS A 12 -5.32 23.23 14.74
N LYS A 13 -5.39 23.13 13.39
CA LYS A 13 -6.06 22.03 12.71
C LYS A 13 -5.34 20.71 12.98
N GLN A 14 -6.10 19.63 13.04
CA GLN A 14 -5.65 18.31 13.44
C GLN A 14 -5.72 17.31 12.28
N ILE A 15 -4.66 16.56 12.09
CA ILE A 15 -4.57 15.51 11.07
C ILE A 15 -4.42 14.15 11.77
N LEU A 16 -5.21 13.18 11.35
CA LEU A 16 -5.06 11.78 11.73
C LEU A 16 -4.41 11.01 10.57
N PHE A 17 -3.26 10.41 10.84
CA PHE A 17 -2.58 9.49 9.92
C PHE A 17 -2.92 8.06 10.30
N VAL A 18 -3.48 7.29 9.37
CA VAL A 18 -3.89 5.90 9.62
C VAL A 18 -3.04 4.97 8.78
N GLY A 19 -2.17 4.22 9.44
CA GLY A 19 -1.37 3.17 8.86
C GLY A 19 -2.18 1.87 8.67
N GLY A 20 -1.49 0.78 8.65
CA GLY A 20 -2.02 -0.58 8.59
C GLY A 20 -0.92 -1.52 9.03
N ASP A 21 0.22 -1.44 8.35
CA ASP A 21 1.47 -2.06 8.76
C ASP A 21 2.58 -1.01 8.88
N VAL A 22 3.80 -1.47 9.16
CA VAL A 22 4.97 -0.59 9.33
C VAL A 22 5.34 0.13 8.02
N ALA A 23 5.21 -0.53 6.86
CA ALA A 23 5.56 0.06 5.57
C ALA A 23 4.60 1.22 5.23
N GLN A 24 3.29 0.98 5.33
CA GLN A 24 2.26 2.01 5.15
C GLN A 24 2.47 3.17 6.13
N THR A 25 2.78 2.85 7.39
CA THR A 25 2.97 3.85 8.43
C THR A 25 4.20 4.72 8.17
N ARG A 26 5.31 4.14 7.71
CA ARG A 26 6.50 4.90 7.29
C ARG A 26 6.16 5.87 6.15
N GLN A 27 5.43 5.39 5.15
CA GLN A 27 5.03 6.22 4.01
C GLN A 27 4.23 7.45 4.44
N ILE A 28 3.19 7.28 5.27
CA ILE A 28 2.40 8.42 5.76
C ILE A 28 3.14 9.26 6.79
N HIS A 29 4.10 8.68 7.53
CA HIS A 29 5.00 9.45 8.41
C HIS A 29 5.91 10.36 7.59
N ASP A 30 6.43 9.92 6.44
CA ASP A 30 7.19 10.78 5.55
C ASP A 30 6.35 11.96 5.03
N VAL A 31 5.08 11.76 4.70
CA VAL A 31 4.15 12.85 4.40
C VAL A 31 3.97 13.80 5.61
N ALA A 32 3.83 13.24 6.81
CA ALA A 32 3.62 14.01 8.03
C ALA A 32 4.78 14.97 8.36
N LYS A 33 6.02 14.59 8.05
CA LYS A 33 7.21 15.45 8.20
C LYS A 33 7.08 16.79 7.47
N HIS A 34 6.35 16.82 6.35
CA HIS A 34 6.07 18.04 5.58
C HIS A 34 4.85 18.82 6.06
N LEU A 35 4.15 18.38 7.12
CA LEU A 35 2.92 18.97 7.64
C LEU A 35 3.04 19.47 9.10
N GLY A 36 4.24 19.92 9.50
CA GLY A 36 4.55 20.35 10.88
C GLY A 36 3.71 21.51 11.42
N ASP A 37 3.04 22.26 10.53
CA ASP A 37 2.13 23.34 10.89
C ASP A 37 0.81 22.87 11.53
N TYR A 38 0.50 21.57 11.43
CA TYR A 38 -0.70 20.94 11.96
C TYR A 38 -0.42 20.10 13.20
N GLU A 39 -1.43 19.86 14.02
CA GLU A 39 -1.35 18.84 15.07
C GLU A 39 -1.54 17.46 14.46
N GLN A 40 -0.59 16.55 14.72
CA GLN A 40 -0.53 15.24 14.10
C GLN A 40 -0.78 14.14 15.11
N TYR A 41 -1.64 13.19 14.71
CA TYR A 41 -1.95 11.98 15.46
C TYR A 41 -1.86 10.78 14.53
N PHE A 42 -1.44 9.64 15.08
CA PHE A 42 -1.26 8.40 14.33
C PHE A 42 -2.11 7.27 14.89
N SER A 43 -2.72 6.50 14.01
CA SER A 43 -3.42 5.27 14.37
C SER A 43 -2.79 4.10 13.65
N PRO A 44 -2.44 3.00 14.36
CA PRO A 44 -1.76 1.85 13.75
C PRO A 44 -2.66 1.10 12.77
N HIS A 45 -3.96 1.27 12.85
CA HIS A 45 -4.91 0.63 11.95
C HIS A 45 -6.32 1.21 12.09
N TRP A 46 -7.16 0.83 11.12
CA TRP A 46 -8.58 1.12 11.11
C TRP A 46 -9.35 0.16 12.03
N GLY A 47 -10.47 0.61 12.58
CA GLY A 47 -11.35 -0.30 13.29
C GLY A 47 -12.66 0.32 13.75
N ASP A 48 -13.77 -0.26 13.30
CA ASP A 48 -15.04 -0.19 13.98
C ASP A 48 -15.06 -1.17 15.17
N ARG A 49 -16.03 -1.04 16.08
CA ARG A 49 -16.19 -1.97 17.21
C ARG A 49 -16.25 -3.44 16.78
N PHE A 50 -16.89 -3.72 15.66
CA PHE A 50 -16.99 -5.08 15.11
C PHE A 50 -15.62 -5.62 14.67
N ILE A 51 -14.83 -4.85 13.95
CA ILE A 51 -13.49 -5.24 13.52
C ILE A 51 -12.54 -5.40 14.71
N SER A 52 -12.67 -4.52 15.73
CA SER A 52 -11.91 -4.67 16.96
C SER A 52 -12.22 -5.99 17.67
N LEU A 53 -13.50 -6.38 17.73
CA LEU A 53 -13.93 -7.64 18.33
C LEU A 53 -13.41 -8.86 17.52
N VAL A 54 -13.55 -8.82 16.20
CA VAL A 54 -13.07 -9.90 15.30
C VAL A 54 -11.55 -10.06 15.41
N ARG A 55 -10.83 -8.95 15.60
CA ARG A 55 -9.38 -8.96 15.85
C ARG A 55 -9.04 -9.56 17.21
N GLU A 56 -9.74 -9.16 18.27
CA GLU A 56 -9.55 -9.71 19.61
C GLU A 56 -9.80 -11.22 19.67
N LEU A 57 -10.68 -11.72 18.81
CA LEU A 57 -10.93 -13.16 18.62
C LEU A 57 -9.88 -13.86 17.74
N GLY A 58 -8.87 -13.15 17.22
CA GLY A 58 -7.81 -13.73 16.37
C GLY A 58 -8.25 -14.14 14.97
N LEU A 59 -9.48 -13.82 14.55
CA LEU A 59 -10.05 -14.29 13.27
C LEU A 59 -9.49 -13.59 12.04
N ILE A 60 -8.77 -12.47 12.22
CA ILE A 60 -8.19 -11.67 11.13
C ILE A 60 -6.68 -11.49 11.26
N GLU A 61 -6.01 -12.39 12.00
CA GLU A 61 -4.57 -12.31 12.26
C GLU A 61 -3.72 -12.34 10.99
N TYR A 62 -4.20 -13.01 9.94
CA TYR A 62 -3.56 -13.13 8.63
C TYR A 62 -3.79 -11.92 7.70
N THR A 63 -4.53 -10.91 8.14
CA THR A 63 -4.83 -9.70 7.37
C THR A 63 -3.97 -8.51 7.84
N ILE A 64 -3.99 -7.41 7.08
CA ILE A 64 -3.40 -6.11 7.49
C ILE A 64 -3.94 -5.65 8.86
N ALA A 65 -5.13 -6.09 9.24
CA ALA A 65 -5.78 -5.77 10.50
C ALA A 65 -5.39 -6.69 11.67
N GLY A 66 -4.48 -7.65 11.49
CA GLY A 66 -4.04 -8.60 12.53
C GLY A 66 -3.30 -7.94 13.70
N ASN A 67 -3.32 -8.60 14.87
CA ASN A 67 -2.75 -8.07 16.10
C ASN A 67 -1.22 -7.88 16.02
N LYS A 68 -0.50 -8.86 15.46
CA LYS A 68 0.97 -8.81 15.33
C LYS A 68 1.43 -7.63 14.46
N ARG A 69 0.78 -7.41 13.32
CA ARG A 69 1.10 -6.26 12.44
C ARG A 69 0.78 -4.94 13.13
N GLY A 70 -0.36 -4.86 13.82
CA GLY A 70 -0.74 -3.70 14.61
C GLY A 70 0.22 -3.39 15.75
N GLN A 71 0.79 -4.40 16.42
CA GLN A 71 1.78 -4.23 17.48
C GLN A 71 3.10 -3.70 16.92
N ASN A 72 3.64 -4.29 15.85
CA ASN A 72 4.85 -3.80 15.19
C ASN A 72 4.71 -2.32 14.76
N THR A 73 3.52 -1.95 14.30
CA THR A 73 3.22 -0.56 13.94
C THR A 73 3.19 0.37 15.16
N LEU A 74 2.62 -0.09 16.29
CA LEU A 74 2.64 0.66 17.54
C LEU A 74 4.06 0.87 18.05
N ASP A 75 4.88 -0.16 18.00
CA ASP A 75 6.28 -0.10 18.43
C ASP A 75 7.03 0.93 17.59
N TYR A 76 6.88 0.90 16.27
CA TYR A 76 7.43 1.93 15.36
C TYR A 76 6.96 3.35 15.74
N LEU A 77 5.67 3.55 15.99
CA LEU A 77 5.13 4.86 16.35
C LEU A 77 5.73 5.38 17.67
N HIS A 78 5.92 4.49 18.65
CA HIS A 78 6.54 4.83 19.94
C HIS A 78 8.04 5.13 19.78
N GLU A 79 8.78 4.33 19.02
CA GLU A 79 10.20 4.55 18.70
C GLU A 79 10.43 5.91 18.03
N GLN A 80 9.50 6.33 17.16
CA GLN A 80 9.56 7.63 16.49
C GLN A 80 8.99 8.78 17.34
N GLY A 81 8.55 8.54 18.57
CA GLY A 81 7.98 9.55 19.46
C GLY A 81 6.68 10.18 18.96
N LEU A 82 5.91 9.48 18.13
CA LEU A 82 4.69 9.99 17.49
C LEU A 82 3.49 9.90 18.43
N ARG A 83 2.58 10.87 18.32
CA ARG A 83 1.34 10.90 19.15
C ARG A 83 0.36 9.86 18.64
N VAL A 84 0.05 8.85 19.44
CA VAL A 84 -0.88 7.78 19.07
C VAL A 84 -2.31 8.10 19.53
N ASP A 85 -3.25 8.02 18.57
CA ASP A 85 -4.69 7.94 18.86
C ASP A 85 -5.27 6.68 18.22
N LYS A 86 -5.28 5.61 18.98
CA LYS A 86 -5.77 4.31 18.54
C LYS A 86 -7.23 4.40 18.07
N TYR A 87 -7.47 4.15 16.78
CA TYR A 87 -8.76 4.24 16.08
C TYR A 87 -9.32 5.66 15.87
N GLY A 88 -8.54 6.72 16.07
CA GLY A 88 -9.00 8.10 15.89
C GLY A 88 -10.16 8.48 16.82
N ARG A 89 -10.12 8.06 18.10
CA ARG A 89 -11.23 8.24 19.06
C ARG A 89 -11.18 9.53 19.87
N ARG A 90 -10.01 10.19 19.91
CA ARG A 90 -9.80 11.35 20.78
C ARG A 90 -10.41 12.64 20.26
N GLY A 91 -10.60 12.76 18.96
CA GLY A 91 -10.92 14.08 18.45
C GLY A 91 -11.76 14.16 17.20
N CYS A 92 -12.10 15.41 16.91
CA CYS A 92 -12.63 15.81 15.61
C CYS A 92 -11.44 16.24 14.76
N TYR A 93 -11.00 15.38 13.86
CA TYR A 93 -9.94 15.65 12.93
C TYR A 93 -10.44 16.53 11.76
N ASP A 94 -9.59 17.41 11.27
CA ASP A 94 -9.88 18.24 10.10
C ASP A 94 -9.50 17.53 8.81
N LEU A 95 -8.56 16.55 8.89
CA LEU A 95 -8.14 15.70 7.78
C LEU A 95 -7.75 14.32 8.29
N VAL A 96 -8.02 13.29 7.49
CA VAL A 96 -7.49 11.94 7.65
C VAL A 96 -6.63 11.61 6.45
N VAL A 97 -5.45 11.04 6.67
CA VAL A 97 -4.54 10.53 5.63
C VAL A 97 -4.38 9.03 5.82
N SER A 98 -4.61 8.24 4.77
CA SER A 98 -4.53 6.78 4.84
C SER A 98 -4.01 6.16 3.56
N CYS A 99 -3.45 4.96 3.64
CA CYS A 99 -3.06 4.18 2.47
C CYS A 99 -4.22 3.36 1.85
N SER A 100 -5.40 3.37 2.47
CA SER A 100 -6.55 2.59 1.98
C SER A 100 -7.88 3.26 2.32
N ASP A 101 -8.84 3.11 1.40
CA ASP A 101 -10.25 3.50 1.58
C ASP A 101 -11.20 2.29 1.56
N ILE A 102 -10.66 1.08 1.57
CA ILE A 102 -11.43 -0.17 1.57
C ILE A 102 -12.34 -0.21 2.79
N LEU A 103 -11.82 0.26 3.92
CA LEU A 103 -12.51 0.30 5.20
C LEU A 103 -12.42 1.71 5.78
N VAL A 104 -13.53 2.46 5.75
CA VAL A 104 -13.61 3.80 6.33
C VAL A 104 -14.55 3.76 7.55
N PRO A 105 -14.02 3.81 8.78
CA PRO A 105 -14.81 3.78 10.00
C PRO A 105 -15.82 4.92 10.11
N ARG A 106 -16.90 4.69 10.83
CA ARG A 106 -17.99 5.67 10.96
C ARG A 106 -17.55 6.99 11.58
N ASN A 107 -16.63 6.95 12.55
CA ASN A 107 -16.15 8.14 13.27
C ASN A 107 -15.34 9.11 12.41
N ILE A 108 -14.79 8.65 11.27
CA ILE A 108 -14.02 9.49 10.34
C ILE A 108 -14.67 9.63 8.96
N ARG A 109 -15.83 9.00 8.75
CA ARG A 109 -16.53 8.98 7.43
C ARG A 109 -16.94 10.36 6.93
N TYR A 110 -17.15 11.29 7.87
CA TYR A 110 -17.53 12.67 7.56
C TYR A 110 -16.37 13.66 7.75
N THR A 111 -15.14 13.14 7.83
CA THR A 111 -13.90 13.92 7.84
C THR A 111 -13.30 13.89 6.44
N LYS A 112 -12.62 14.97 6.03
CA LYS A 112 -11.86 14.99 4.79
C LYS A 112 -10.86 13.85 4.77
N LEU A 113 -10.76 13.15 3.65
CA LEU A 113 -9.92 11.95 3.51
C LEU A 113 -9.01 12.07 2.29
N VAL A 114 -7.71 11.96 2.52
CA VAL A 114 -6.70 11.78 1.46
C VAL A 114 -6.21 10.34 1.51
N VAL A 115 -6.30 9.64 0.38
CA VAL A 115 -5.78 8.28 0.22
C VAL A 115 -4.45 8.33 -0.50
N VAL A 116 -3.44 7.61 -0.02
CA VAL A 116 -2.10 7.55 -0.59
C VAL A 116 -1.85 6.13 -1.08
N GLN A 117 -1.57 5.96 -2.36
CA GLN A 117 -1.27 4.65 -2.92
C GLN A 117 0.02 4.08 -2.31
N GLU A 118 -0.03 2.81 -1.90
CA GLU A 118 1.10 2.10 -1.31
C GLU A 118 1.91 1.31 -2.36
N GLY A 119 1.22 0.66 -3.29
CA GLY A 119 1.86 -0.24 -4.24
C GLY A 119 0.93 -0.66 -5.37
N ILE A 120 1.18 -1.84 -5.93
CA ILE A 120 0.32 -2.46 -6.94
C ILE A 120 -0.96 -2.94 -6.27
N PHE A 121 -2.10 -2.76 -6.95
CA PHE A 121 -3.37 -3.32 -6.50
C PHE A 121 -3.48 -4.80 -6.88
N ASP A 122 -4.17 -5.57 -6.05
CA ASP A 122 -4.50 -6.95 -6.39
C ASP A 122 -5.24 -7.01 -7.74
N PRO A 123 -5.06 -8.09 -8.53
CA PRO A 123 -5.80 -8.31 -9.75
C PRO A 123 -7.32 -8.36 -9.51
N GLU A 124 -8.10 -8.00 -10.52
CA GLU A 124 -9.56 -8.02 -10.47
C GLU A 124 -10.11 -9.45 -10.55
N HIS A 125 -10.16 -10.13 -9.41
CA HIS A 125 -10.73 -11.46 -9.29
C HIS A 125 -12.28 -11.46 -9.36
N ARG A 126 -12.88 -12.66 -9.35
CA ARG A 126 -14.34 -12.83 -9.33
C ARG A 126 -15.04 -12.10 -8.18
N SER A 127 -14.37 -12.03 -7.01
CA SER A 127 -14.86 -11.28 -5.84
C SER A 127 -14.99 -9.77 -6.13
N TYR A 128 -14.04 -9.16 -6.84
CA TYR A 128 -14.12 -7.76 -7.25
C TYR A 128 -15.36 -7.49 -8.11
N ARG A 129 -15.59 -8.32 -9.15
CA ARG A 129 -16.78 -8.19 -10.02
C ARG A 129 -18.08 -8.36 -9.24
N LEU A 130 -18.12 -9.33 -8.32
CA LEU A 130 -19.30 -9.58 -7.47
C LEU A 130 -19.59 -8.38 -6.56
N ILE A 131 -18.58 -7.78 -5.92
CA ILE A 131 -18.78 -6.63 -5.03
C ILE A 131 -19.17 -5.37 -5.82
N ARG A 132 -18.65 -5.19 -7.02
CA ARG A 132 -19.11 -4.13 -7.92
C ARG A 132 -20.58 -4.26 -8.30
N LEU A 133 -21.05 -5.47 -8.49
CA LEU A 133 -22.45 -5.78 -8.80
C LEU A 133 -23.34 -5.62 -7.55
N LEU A 134 -22.87 -6.05 -6.39
CA LEU A 134 -23.60 -6.09 -5.12
C LEU A 134 -22.92 -5.19 -4.06
N PRO A 135 -23.08 -3.86 -4.12
CA PRO A 135 -22.32 -2.90 -3.30
C PRO A 135 -22.69 -2.90 -1.81
N PHE A 136 -23.65 -3.71 -1.39
CA PHE A 136 -23.90 -3.99 0.03
C PHE A 136 -22.89 -5.01 0.61
N LEU A 137 -22.15 -5.74 -0.26
CA LEU A 137 -21.09 -6.63 0.18
C LEU A 137 -19.87 -5.83 0.67
N PRO A 138 -19.17 -6.32 1.70
CA PRO A 138 -17.99 -5.65 2.23
C PRO A 138 -16.85 -5.57 1.22
N ARG A 139 -16.35 -4.37 0.93
CA ARG A 139 -15.26 -4.14 -0.04
C ARG A 139 -13.97 -4.90 0.28
N TRP A 140 -13.67 -5.13 1.57
CA TRP A 140 -12.50 -5.87 1.99
C TRP A 140 -12.43 -7.33 1.48
N MET A 141 -13.55 -7.89 1.04
CA MET A 141 -13.59 -9.24 0.44
C MET A 141 -12.88 -9.32 -0.93
N ALA A 142 -12.64 -8.21 -1.60
CA ALA A 142 -11.89 -8.16 -2.86
C ALA A 142 -10.48 -7.55 -2.70
N GLY A 143 -10.00 -7.43 -1.48
CA GLY A 143 -8.63 -6.95 -1.21
C GLY A 143 -8.36 -5.55 -1.73
N THR A 144 -7.10 -5.29 -2.08
CA THR A 144 -6.64 -3.99 -2.57
C THR A 144 -7.17 -3.65 -3.96
N ALA A 145 -7.75 -4.62 -4.69
CA ALA A 145 -8.46 -4.34 -5.93
C ALA A 145 -9.60 -3.31 -5.78
N MET A 146 -10.16 -3.15 -4.57
CA MET A 146 -11.20 -2.16 -4.27
C MET A 146 -10.66 -0.80 -3.80
N THR A 147 -9.35 -0.60 -3.71
CA THR A 147 -8.76 0.69 -3.34
C THR A 147 -9.16 1.79 -4.33
N GLY A 148 -9.59 2.94 -3.81
CA GLY A 148 -10.08 4.06 -4.60
C GLY A 148 -11.51 3.93 -5.10
N MET A 149 -12.20 2.83 -4.78
CA MET A 149 -13.57 2.59 -5.24
C MET A 149 -14.64 2.93 -4.18
N SER A 150 -14.26 3.55 -3.05
CA SER A 150 -15.21 3.93 -2.00
C SER A 150 -16.05 5.16 -2.36
N GLY A 151 -15.47 6.08 -3.13
CA GLY A 151 -16.02 7.42 -3.33
C GLY A 151 -16.02 8.30 -2.08
N LEU A 152 -15.39 7.84 -0.98
CA LEU A 152 -15.41 8.53 0.34
C LEU A 152 -14.21 9.47 0.56
N TYR A 153 -13.27 9.51 -0.36
CA TYR A 153 -12.09 10.37 -0.28
C TYR A 153 -12.30 11.69 -1.01
N ASP A 154 -11.65 12.73 -0.53
CA ASP A 154 -11.57 14.05 -1.18
C ASP A 154 -10.42 14.09 -2.21
N ALA A 155 -9.37 13.31 -1.98
CA ALA A 155 -8.30 13.10 -2.93
C ALA A 155 -7.70 11.69 -2.80
N ILE A 156 -7.24 11.13 -3.94
CA ILE A 156 -6.37 9.95 -3.97
C ILE A 156 -5.10 10.27 -4.72
N CYS A 157 -3.97 10.02 -4.07
CA CYS A 157 -2.62 10.23 -4.60
C CYS A 157 -2.12 8.93 -5.22
N VAL A 158 -1.76 8.95 -6.50
CA VAL A 158 -1.37 7.76 -7.26
C VAL A 158 0.03 7.87 -7.83
N ALA A 159 0.63 6.71 -8.09
CA ALA A 159 2.03 6.56 -8.46
C ALA A 159 2.41 7.14 -9.83
N SER A 160 1.45 7.19 -10.78
CA SER A 160 1.78 7.53 -12.18
C SER A 160 0.55 7.95 -13.00
N PRO A 161 0.76 8.52 -14.20
CA PRO A 161 -0.31 8.74 -15.17
C PRO A 161 -1.07 7.44 -15.54
N GLY A 162 -0.37 6.32 -15.64
CA GLY A 162 -0.99 5.01 -15.91
C GLY A 162 -1.92 4.57 -14.79
N PHE A 163 -1.50 4.70 -13.53
CA PHE A 163 -2.39 4.45 -12.39
C PHE A 163 -3.59 5.39 -12.36
N ARG A 164 -3.38 6.68 -12.69
CA ARG A 164 -4.49 7.63 -12.80
C ARG A 164 -5.50 7.19 -13.84
N ALA A 165 -5.04 6.84 -15.05
CA ALA A 165 -5.91 6.35 -16.12
C ALA A 165 -6.65 5.07 -15.71
N HIS A 166 -5.95 4.12 -15.09
CA HIS A 166 -6.52 2.88 -14.57
C HIS A 166 -7.61 3.15 -13.53
N MET A 167 -7.40 4.06 -12.58
CA MET A 167 -8.39 4.42 -11.57
C MET A 167 -9.63 5.07 -12.19
N ILE A 168 -9.45 5.99 -13.15
CA ILE A 168 -10.55 6.67 -13.85
C ILE A 168 -11.37 5.67 -14.68
N ALA A 169 -10.73 4.75 -15.38
CA ALA A 169 -11.39 3.69 -16.13
C ALA A 169 -12.28 2.80 -15.24
N ARG A 170 -11.90 2.66 -13.95
CA ARG A 170 -12.68 1.94 -12.94
C ARG A 170 -13.79 2.76 -12.28
N GLY A 171 -13.92 4.04 -12.64
CA GLY A 171 -14.99 4.92 -12.18
C GLY A 171 -14.60 5.89 -11.06
N ALA A 172 -13.30 6.09 -10.78
CA ALA A 172 -12.85 7.16 -9.90
C ALA A 172 -13.09 8.54 -10.54
N ASP A 173 -13.43 9.53 -9.73
CA ASP A 173 -13.59 10.92 -10.19
C ASP A 173 -12.23 11.49 -10.62
N PRO A 174 -12.06 11.88 -11.91
CA PRO A 174 -10.80 12.42 -12.43
C PRO A 174 -10.26 13.64 -11.66
N ASN A 175 -11.15 14.44 -11.04
CA ASN A 175 -10.79 15.64 -10.29
C ASN A 175 -10.19 15.32 -8.93
N ARG A 176 -10.39 14.09 -8.42
CA ARG A 176 -9.88 13.63 -7.13
C ARG A 176 -8.65 12.73 -7.24
N VAL A 177 -8.26 12.32 -8.45
CA VAL A 177 -7.08 11.46 -8.66
C VAL A 177 -5.88 12.32 -9.03
N HIS A 178 -4.90 12.39 -8.14
CA HIS A 178 -3.70 13.23 -8.27
C HIS A 178 -2.45 12.37 -8.44
N ILE A 179 -1.61 12.72 -9.41
CA ILE A 179 -0.33 12.04 -9.64
C ILE A 179 0.70 12.65 -8.71
N THR A 180 1.21 11.89 -7.76
CA THR A 180 2.22 12.34 -6.80
C THR A 180 3.51 11.52 -6.85
N GLY A 181 3.46 10.32 -7.39
CA GLY A 181 4.51 9.32 -7.29
C GLY A 181 4.24 8.31 -6.18
N LEU A 182 5.08 7.29 -6.10
CA LEU A 182 5.04 6.27 -5.06
C LEU A 182 6.19 6.53 -4.07
N ILE A 183 5.87 6.96 -2.85
CA ILE A 183 6.82 7.55 -1.88
C ILE A 183 8.08 6.69 -1.69
N HIS A 184 7.93 5.37 -1.59
CA HIS A 184 9.07 4.47 -1.39
C HIS A 184 9.92 4.25 -2.65
N TYR A 185 9.38 4.51 -3.86
CA TYR A 185 10.01 4.15 -5.12
C TYR A 185 10.06 5.31 -6.12
N ASP A 186 10.11 6.54 -5.64
CA ASP A 186 10.17 7.74 -6.48
C ASP A 186 11.60 8.25 -6.75
N ASN A 187 12.60 7.56 -6.20
CA ASN A 187 14.02 7.82 -6.42
C ASN A 187 14.84 6.52 -6.32
N CYS A 188 14.56 5.56 -7.19
CA CYS A 188 15.18 4.24 -7.15
C CYS A 188 16.70 4.26 -7.36
N ARG A 189 17.24 5.30 -8.03
CA ARG A 189 18.70 5.43 -8.23
C ARG A 189 19.48 5.55 -6.93
N LEU A 190 18.87 5.98 -5.84
CA LEU A 190 19.54 6.01 -4.53
C LEU A 190 19.95 4.63 -4.04
N TYR A 191 19.32 3.57 -4.52
CA TYR A 191 19.66 2.20 -4.15
C TYR A 191 20.89 1.65 -4.88
N GLU A 192 21.42 2.36 -5.90
CA GLU A 192 22.65 1.95 -6.59
C GLU A 192 23.90 2.22 -5.74
N ASP A 193 23.85 3.22 -4.84
CA ASP A 193 24.91 3.52 -3.87
C ASP A 193 24.69 2.70 -2.60
N ASN A 194 25.26 1.50 -2.56
CA ASN A 194 25.08 0.54 -1.46
C ASN A 194 26.30 -0.38 -1.30
N GLU A 195 26.41 -0.98 -0.11
CA GLU A 195 27.50 -1.89 0.25
C GLU A 195 27.11 -3.38 0.16
N PHE A 196 25.99 -3.73 -0.46
CA PHE A 196 25.60 -5.14 -0.61
C PHE A 196 26.67 -5.91 -1.39
N PRO A 197 27.19 -7.05 -0.87
CA PRO A 197 28.46 -7.63 -1.37
C PRO A 197 28.36 -8.35 -2.71
N HIS A 198 27.15 -8.65 -3.19
CA HIS A 198 26.96 -9.41 -4.44
C HIS A 198 26.57 -8.49 -5.59
N ARG A 199 26.97 -8.85 -6.82
CA ARG A 199 26.67 -8.14 -8.06
C ARG A 199 26.42 -9.16 -9.18
N GLY A 200 25.58 -8.81 -10.15
CA GLY A 200 25.43 -9.59 -11.39
C GLY A 200 24.73 -10.95 -11.23
N TYR A 201 23.83 -11.08 -10.31
CA TYR A 201 23.12 -12.32 -9.96
C TYR A 201 21.64 -12.27 -10.40
N VAL A 202 20.97 -13.41 -10.30
CA VAL A 202 19.50 -13.51 -10.36
C VAL A 202 18.95 -13.37 -8.96
N LEU A 203 18.10 -12.36 -8.74
CA LEU A 203 17.39 -12.15 -7.49
C LEU A 203 15.97 -12.71 -7.59
N ALA A 204 15.64 -13.70 -6.78
CA ALA A 204 14.30 -14.25 -6.65
C ALA A 204 13.65 -13.78 -5.33
N CYS A 205 12.68 -12.87 -5.42
CA CYS A 205 11.95 -12.36 -4.26
C CYS A 205 10.64 -13.12 -4.11
N THR A 206 10.52 -13.86 -3.03
CA THR A 206 9.32 -14.64 -2.69
C THR A 206 8.21 -13.75 -2.12
N SER A 207 7.00 -14.27 -2.00
CA SER A 207 5.87 -13.61 -1.34
C SER A 207 5.34 -14.45 -0.18
N ASP A 208 4.51 -13.83 0.68
CA ASP A 208 3.81 -14.50 1.77
C ASP A 208 2.46 -15.10 1.31
N GLY A 209 2.40 -15.56 0.06
CA GLY A 209 1.18 -16.11 -0.52
C GLY A 209 0.58 -17.24 0.31
N ARG A 210 1.41 -18.19 0.74
CA ARG A 210 0.99 -19.32 1.56
C ARG A 210 0.51 -18.92 2.95
N GLU A 211 1.16 -17.96 3.56
CA GLU A 211 0.79 -17.40 4.86
C GLU A 211 -0.50 -16.56 4.81
N THR A 212 -0.90 -16.15 3.61
CA THR A 212 -2.10 -15.35 3.36
C THR A 212 -3.18 -16.10 2.56
N TRP A 213 -3.07 -17.45 2.47
CA TRP A 213 -4.03 -18.35 1.80
C TRP A 213 -4.21 -18.04 0.30
N LYS A 214 -3.21 -17.44 -0.33
CA LYS A 214 -3.14 -17.28 -1.79
C LYS A 214 -2.52 -18.54 -2.42
N ALA A 215 -2.88 -18.80 -3.67
CA ALA A 215 -2.22 -19.85 -4.43
C ALA A 215 -0.73 -19.52 -4.62
N ASP A 216 0.12 -20.47 -4.29
CA ASP A 216 1.57 -20.37 -4.40
C ASP A 216 2.11 -21.70 -4.93
N ASP A 217 2.83 -21.65 -6.05
CA ASP A 217 3.59 -22.78 -6.58
C ASP A 217 5.08 -22.51 -6.38
N ARG A 218 5.55 -22.75 -5.16
CA ARG A 218 6.91 -22.48 -4.75
C ARG A 218 7.94 -23.30 -5.53
N GLU A 219 7.59 -24.54 -5.87
CA GLU A 219 8.47 -25.42 -6.63
C GLU A 219 8.72 -24.86 -8.04
N ALA A 220 7.67 -24.46 -8.74
CA ALA A 220 7.76 -23.81 -10.03
C ALA A 220 8.50 -22.46 -9.98
N PHE A 221 8.31 -21.68 -8.91
CA PHE A 221 9.02 -20.41 -8.71
C PHE A 221 10.52 -20.61 -8.56
N ILE A 222 10.95 -21.58 -7.74
CA ILE A 222 12.37 -21.93 -7.54
C ILE A 222 12.96 -22.44 -8.86
N ALA A 223 12.30 -23.38 -9.53
CA ALA A 223 12.75 -23.91 -10.83
C ALA A 223 12.93 -22.79 -11.86
N ARG A 224 12.00 -21.83 -11.90
CA ARG A 224 12.11 -20.68 -12.81
C ARG A 224 13.29 -19.76 -12.47
N ALA A 225 13.58 -19.52 -11.19
CA ALA A 225 14.75 -18.75 -10.77
C ALA A 225 16.06 -19.42 -11.22
N LEU A 226 16.15 -20.74 -11.08
CA LEU A 226 17.31 -21.53 -11.51
C LEU A 226 17.46 -21.56 -13.04
N GLU A 227 16.37 -21.64 -13.79
CA GLU A 227 16.39 -21.55 -15.26
C GLU A 227 16.93 -20.18 -15.73
N LEU A 228 16.45 -19.09 -15.11
CA LEU A 228 16.90 -17.73 -15.42
C LEU A 228 18.37 -17.49 -15.06
N ALA A 229 18.93 -18.31 -14.17
CA ALA A 229 20.31 -18.14 -13.72
C ALA A 229 21.33 -18.28 -14.87
N GLN A 230 21.16 -19.23 -15.77
CA GLN A 230 22.08 -19.45 -16.90
C GLN A 230 23.56 -19.43 -16.47
N GLY A 231 23.88 -20.07 -15.34
CA GLY A 231 25.22 -20.13 -14.75
C GLY A 231 25.58 -18.98 -13.80
N ARG A 232 24.73 -17.97 -13.66
CA ARG A 232 24.88 -16.92 -12.64
C ARG A 232 24.47 -17.44 -11.26
N GLN A 233 24.96 -16.79 -10.22
CA GLN A 233 24.51 -17.04 -8.86
C GLN A 233 23.01 -16.70 -8.72
N VAL A 234 22.28 -17.50 -7.94
CA VAL A 234 20.90 -17.21 -7.55
C VAL A 234 20.87 -16.80 -6.08
N ILE A 235 20.20 -15.70 -5.81
CA ILE A 235 19.93 -15.22 -4.46
C ILE A 235 18.41 -15.21 -4.24
N PHE A 236 17.96 -15.92 -3.22
CA PHE A 236 16.57 -15.88 -2.77
C PHE A 236 16.42 -14.88 -1.64
N LYS A 237 15.54 -13.90 -1.81
CA LYS A 237 15.14 -12.96 -0.75
C LYS A 237 13.75 -13.34 -0.29
N LEU A 238 13.67 -13.96 0.88
CA LEU A 238 12.41 -14.41 1.46
C LEU A 238 11.59 -13.22 1.98
N HIS A 239 10.26 -13.35 1.84
CA HIS A 239 9.35 -12.36 2.40
C HIS A 239 9.40 -12.41 3.95
N PRO A 240 9.35 -11.26 4.66
CA PRO A 240 9.48 -11.25 6.12
C PRO A 240 8.42 -12.03 6.90
N ASN A 241 7.29 -12.35 6.28
CA ASN A 241 6.20 -13.09 6.91
C ASN A 241 6.25 -14.60 6.65
N GLU A 242 7.17 -15.06 5.79
CA GLU A 242 7.30 -16.49 5.49
C GLU A 242 7.86 -17.30 6.65
N ASP A 243 7.51 -18.58 6.67
CA ASP A 243 8.16 -19.60 7.46
C ASP A 243 9.56 -19.87 6.86
N TYR A 244 10.60 -19.46 7.58
CA TYR A 244 11.98 -19.54 7.12
C TYR A 244 12.44 -20.98 6.92
N GLU A 245 12.21 -21.85 7.90
CA GLU A 245 12.72 -23.22 7.90
C GLU A 245 12.13 -24.03 6.72
N ARG A 246 10.84 -23.88 6.50
CA ARG A 246 10.16 -24.50 5.35
C ARG A 246 10.70 -23.94 4.02
N SER A 247 10.78 -22.63 3.87
CA SER A 247 11.21 -22.00 2.62
C SER A 247 12.68 -22.30 2.30
N GLU A 248 13.55 -22.33 3.32
CA GLU A 248 14.94 -22.74 3.17
C GLU A 248 15.05 -24.19 2.73
N ALA A 249 14.33 -25.12 3.36
CA ALA A 249 14.36 -26.54 3.01
C ALA A 249 13.94 -26.77 1.54
N GLU A 250 12.89 -26.10 1.08
CA GLU A 250 12.41 -26.20 -0.31
C GLU A 250 13.45 -25.68 -1.32
N ILE A 251 14.11 -24.54 -1.02
CA ILE A 251 15.16 -23.99 -1.87
C ILE A 251 16.38 -24.92 -1.90
N ARG A 252 16.83 -25.41 -0.72
CA ARG A 252 17.98 -26.30 -0.61
C ARG A 252 17.77 -27.64 -1.33
N ALA A 253 16.53 -28.11 -1.38
CA ALA A 253 16.19 -29.34 -2.11
C ALA A 253 16.44 -29.22 -3.64
N GLN A 254 16.33 -28.02 -4.21
CA GLN A 254 16.55 -27.77 -5.64
C GLN A 254 17.91 -27.13 -5.94
N SER A 255 18.49 -26.39 -4.99
CA SER A 255 19.78 -25.69 -5.14
C SER A 255 20.50 -25.58 -3.81
N ALA A 256 21.46 -26.46 -3.57
CA ALA A 256 22.26 -26.46 -2.34
C ALA A 256 23.10 -25.18 -2.18
N ASP A 257 23.55 -24.60 -3.31
CA ASP A 257 24.48 -23.45 -3.34
C ASP A 257 23.77 -22.10 -3.43
N ALA A 258 22.43 -22.05 -3.45
CA ALA A 258 21.69 -20.80 -3.49
C ALA A 258 21.93 -19.99 -2.20
N LEU A 259 22.13 -18.70 -2.35
CA LEU A 259 22.15 -17.78 -1.20
C LEU A 259 20.72 -17.42 -0.80
N ILE A 260 20.45 -17.42 0.52
CA ILE A 260 19.13 -17.13 1.07
C ILE A 260 19.24 -15.99 2.07
N TYR A 261 18.46 -14.94 1.87
CA TYR A 261 18.37 -13.77 2.73
C TYR A 261 16.99 -13.66 3.37
N TYR A 262 16.95 -13.51 4.69
CA TYR A 262 15.72 -13.38 5.47
C TYR A 262 15.92 -12.46 6.68
N ARG A 263 15.29 -11.27 6.65
CA ARG A 263 15.31 -10.28 7.75
C ARG A 263 16.72 -9.86 8.24
N GLU A 264 17.73 -9.89 7.38
CA GLU A 264 19.07 -9.46 7.78
C GLU A 264 19.08 -7.96 8.09
N PRO A 265 19.57 -7.56 9.30
CA PRO A 265 19.69 -6.15 9.65
C PRO A 265 20.60 -5.40 8.68
N GLY A 266 20.18 -4.21 8.26
CA GLY A 266 20.98 -3.34 7.39
C GLY A 266 20.93 -3.68 5.90
N ILE A 267 20.35 -4.81 5.49
CA ILE A 267 20.19 -5.17 4.06
C ILE A 267 18.78 -4.83 3.59
N LYS A 268 18.68 -3.96 2.61
CA LYS A 268 17.41 -3.61 1.96
C LYS A 268 17.21 -4.41 0.69
N ALA A 269 15.98 -4.87 0.46
CA ALA A 269 15.64 -5.60 -0.75
C ALA A 269 15.87 -4.76 -2.02
N GLU A 270 15.65 -3.46 -1.94
CA GLU A 270 15.86 -2.49 -3.02
C GLU A 270 17.34 -2.40 -3.43
N GLU A 271 18.27 -2.49 -2.48
CA GLU A 271 19.71 -2.52 -2.72
C GLU A 271 20.12 -3.84 -3.41
N MET A 272 19.50 -4.95 -3.00
CA MET A 272 19.67 -6.24 -3.69
C MET A 272 19.16 -6.15 -5.14
N VAL A 273 18.01 -5.51 -5.39
CA VAL A 273 17.53 -5.27 -6.76
C VAL A 273 18.48 -4.40 -7.56
N ALA A 274 19.05 -3.35 -6.96
CA ALA A 274 20.00 -2.48 -7.65
C ALA A 274 21.24 -3.25 -8.15
N ASN A 275 21.63 -4.31 -7.46
CA ASN A 275 22.83 -5.09 -7.75
C ASN A 275 22.57 -6.35 -8.60
N CYS A 276 21.33 -6.77 -8.78
CA CYS A 276 21.03 -7.93 -9.64
C CYS A 276 21.07 -7.55 -11.14
N GLU A 277 21.18 -8.54 -12.00
CA GLU A 277 20.93 -8.42 -13.45
C GLU A 277 19.50 -8.79 -13.78
N VAL A 278 19.01 -9.87 -13.17
CA VAL A 278 17.65 -10.37 -13.37
C VAL A 278 16.89 -10.36 -12.05
N LEU A 279 15.70 -9.84 -12.08
CA LEU A 279 14.76 -9.84 -10.95
C LEU A 279 13.56 -10.74 -11.28
N LEU A 280 13.31 -11.74 -10.46
CA LEU A 280 12.09 -12.54 -10.47
C LEU A 280 11.29 -12.25 -9.19
N THR A 281 10.04 -11.83 -9.35
CA THR A 281 9.11 -11.63 -8.24
C THR A 281 7.81 -12.38 -8.49
N GLU A 282 7.07 -12.73 -7.45
CA GLU A 282 5.67 -13.15 -7.59
C GLU A 282 4.77 -11.91 -7.73
N TRP A 283 4.20 -11.43 -6.64
CA TRP A 283 3.22 -10.33 -6.62
C TRP A 283 3.77 -9.05 -5.95
N SER A 284 5.10 -8.88 -5.93
CA SER A 284 5.74 -7.80 -5.18
C SER A 284 5.82 -6.49 -5.98
N THR A 285 5.51 -5.39 -5.31
CA THR A 285 5.73 -4.02 -5.81
C THR A 285 7.22 -3.72 -6.08
N LEU A 286 8.13 -4.53 -5.53
CA LEU A 286 9.59 -4.42 -5.74
C LEU A 286 9.99 -4.51 -7.22
N VAL A 287 9.15 -5.12 -8.08
CA VAL A 287 9.34 -5.14 -9.53
C VAL A 287 9.49 -3.73 -10.12
N PHE A 288 8.85 -2.73 -9.53
CA PHE A 288 9.00 -1.34 -9.99
C PHE A 288 10.39 -0.77 -9.75
N VAL A 289 11.09 -1.20 -8.71
CA VAL A 289 12.49 -0.84 -8.49
C VAL A 289 13.35 -1.41 -9.61
N GLY A 290 13.17 -2.69 -9.92
CA GLY A 290 13.87 -3.34 -11.04
C GLY A 290 13.64 -2.64 -12.39
N LEU A 291 12.37 -2.36 -12.70
CA LEU A 291 12.01 -1.64 -13.93
C LEU A 291 12.61 -0.23 -13.97
N ALA A 292 12.59 0.51 -12.85
CA ALA A 292 13.16 1.85 -12.75
C ALA A 292 14.67 1.88 -12.96
N LEU A 293 15.35 0.81 -12.54
CA LEU A 293 16.80 0.63 -12.68
C LEU A 293 17.21 -0.10 -13.96
N GLY A 294 16.26 -0.37 -14.88
CA GLY A 294 16.52 -1.01 -16.17
C GLY A 294 16.93 -2.48 -16.06
N LYS A 295 16.54 -3.17 -14.99
CA LYS A 295 16.83 -4.61 -14.81
C LYS A 295 15.94 -5.46 -15.71
N GLU A 296 16.40 -6.66 -16.05
CA GLU A 296 15.55 -7.69 -16.63
C GLU A 296 14.59 -8.20 -15.56
N CYS A 297 13.27 -7.99 -15.74
CA CYS A 297 12.29 -8.25 -14.71
C CYS A 297 11.25 -9.27 -15.15
N TYR A 298 10.93 -10.20 -14.24
CA TYR A 298 9.84 -11.17 -14.36
C TYR A 298 8.93 -11.08 -13.14
N SER A 299 7.62 -11.18 -13.35
CA SER A 299 6.61 -11.14 -12.31
C SER A 299 5.40 -11.97 -12.70
N TYR A 300 4.59 -12.38 -11.73
CA TYR A 300 3.28 -12.97 -11.98
C TYR A 300 2.23 -11.93 -12.39
N HIS A 301 2.52 -10.65 -12.18
CA HIS A 301 1.76 -9.57 -12.81
C HIS A 301 2.05 -9.52 -14.33
N ASP A 302 1.09 -9.01 -15.09
CA ASP A 302 1.29 -8.67 -16.49
C ASP A 302 2.36 -7.57 -16.63
N MET A 303 3.50 -7.91 -17.22
CA MET A 303 4.65 -7.02 -17.35
C MET A 303 4.36 -5.80 -18.24
N GLU A 304 3.51 -5.93 -19.26
CA GLU A 304 3.12 -4.80 -20.11
C GLU A 304 2.24 -3.82 -19.34
N LEU A 305 1.32 -4.34 -18.52
CA LEU A 305 0.55 -3.52 -17.60
C LEU A 305 1.46 -2.83 -16.58
N LEU A 306 2.44 -3.52 -15.99
CA LEU A 306 3.37 -2.93 -15.03
C LEU A 306 4.19 -1.78 -15.64
N LYS A 307 4.64 -1.90 -16.88
CA LYS A 307 5.34 -0.82 -17.59
C LYS A 307 4.43 0.41 -17.79
N GLN A 308 3.14 0.21 -18.09
CA GLN A 308 2.17 1.30 -18.20
C GLN A 308 1.89 1.96 -16.84
N LEU A 309 1.90 1.18 -15.76
CA LEU A 309 1.65 1.63 -14.39
C LEU A 309 2.89 2.19 -13.69
N MET A 310 4.06 2.16 -14.33
CA MET A 310 5.34 2.51 -13.73
C MET A 310 5.28 3.80 -12.91
N PRO A 311 5.68 3.78 -11.62
CA PRO A 311 5.76 4.96 -10.79
C PRO A 311 6.70 6.01 -11.37
N ILE A 312 6.30 7.28 -11.31
CA ILE A 312 7.19 8.38 -11.72
C ILE A 312 8.39 8.47 -10.77
N GLN A 313 9.57 8.70 -11.35
CA GLN A 313 10.81 8.94 -10.62
C GLN A 313 10.99 10.45 -10.47
N ASN A 314 10.62 11.01 -9.32
CA ASN A 314 10.61 12.46 -9.09
C ASN A 314 11.60 12.92 -8.01
N GLY A 315 12.64 12.13 -7.81
CA GLY A 315 13.79 12.49 -6.98
C GLY A 315 13.53 12.55 -5.49
N GLY A 316 12.55 11.81 -4.97
CA GLY A 316 12.22 11.78 -3.54
C GLY A 316 11.19 12.82 -3.11
N SER A 317 10.53 13.53 -4.05
CA SER A 317 9.57 14.59 -3.73
C SER A 317 8.11 14.13 -3.57
N SER A 318 7.83 12.82 -3.67
CA SER A 318 6.45 12.32 -3.61
C SER A 318 5.76 12.63 -2.29
N ALA A 319 6.45 12.50 -1.16
CA ALA A 319 5.89 12.80 0.16
C ALA A 319 5.48 14.29 0.28
N GLU A 320 6.32 15.20 -0.23
CA GLU A 320 6.03 16.63 -0.26
C GLU A 320 4.82 16.94 -1.14
N LYS A 321 4.74 16.34 -2.35
CA LYS A 321 3.57 16.50 -3.24
C LYS A 321 2.27 16.00 -2.61
N VAL A 322 2.31 14.89 -1.89
CA VAL A 322 1.15 14.41 -1.12
C VAL A 322 0.79 15.41 -0.02
N ALA A 323 1.79 15.96 0.70
CA ALA A 323 1.55 16.97 1.73
C ALA A 323 0.94 18.25 1.17
N GLU A 324 1.32 18.70 -0.03
CA GLU A 324 0.67 19.81 -0.72
C GLU A 324 -0.81 19.55 -1.01
N ILE A 325 -1.15 18.34 -1.46
CA ILE A 325 -2.55 17.91 -1.61
C ILE A 325 -3.28 17.97 -0.26
N CYS A 326 -2.66 17.45 0.80
CA CYS A 326 -3.22 17.49 2.15
C CYS A 326 -3.50 18.93 2.61
N ARG A 327 -2.53 19.88 2.41
CA ARG A 327 -2.73 21.30 2.73
C ARG A 327 -3.92 21.87 1.96
N ARG A 328 -3.98 21.66 0.65
CA ARG A 328 -5.07 22.16 -0.18
C ARG A 328 -6.43 21.65 0.30
N ILE A 329 -6.52 20.35 0.62
CA ILE A 329 -7.76 19.73 1.10
C ILE A 329 -8.14 20.24 2.50
N ILE A 330 -7.21 20.31 3.45
CA ILE A 330 -7.52 20.73 4.83
C ILE A 330 -7.89 22.20 4.92
N GLU A 331 -7.31 23.06 4.05
CA GLU A 331 -7.59 24.49 4.00
C GLU A 331 -8.83 24.84 3.16
N SER A 332 -9.30 23.95 2.29
CA SER A 332 -10.51 24.17 1.50
C SER A 332 -11.71 24.43 2.41
N PRO A 333 -12.57 25.44 2.10
CA PRO A 333 -13.82 25.67 2.83
C PRO A 333 -14.89 24.60 2.51
N GLU A 334 -14.67 23.79 1.47
CA GLU A 334 -15.63 22.76 1.06
C GLU A 334 -15.81 21.71 2.13
N PRO A 335 -17.06 21.24 2.34
CA PRO A 335 -17.32 20.14 3.26
C PRO A 335 -16.66 18.84 2.75
N PRO A 336 -16.41 17.88 3.64
CA PRO A 336 -15.99 16.54 3.24
C PRO A 336 -16.93 15.95 2.20
N THR A 337 -16.38 15.17 1.28
CA THR A 337 -17.18 14.47 0.27
C THR A 337 -18.28 13.66 0.93
N PRO A 338 -19.57 13.94 0.67
CA PRO A 338 -20.65 13.17 1.24
C PRO A 338 -20.59 11.73 0.73
N VAL A 339 -20.98 10.80 1.58
CA VAL A 339 -21.27 9.42 1.19
C VAL A 339 -22.52 9.45 0.31
N VAL A 340 -22.39 9.88 -0.92
CA VAL A 340 -23.47 9.74 -1.92
C VAL A 340 -23.41 8.29 -2.38
N MET A 341 -24.10 7.41 -1.65
CA MET A 341 -24.71 6.27 -2.30
C MET A 341 -25.74 6.88 -3.26
N ASP A 342 -25.40 6.96 -4.56
CA ASP A 342 -26.38 7.34 -5.56
C ASP A 342 -27.47 6.24 -5.63
N PRO A 343 -28.66 6.45 -5.04
CA PRO A 343 -29.73 5.46 -5.06
C PRO A 343 -30.34 5.29 -6.46
N LYS A 344 -29.94 6.11 -7.45
CA LYS A 344 -30.49 6.16 -8.79
C LYS A 344 -29.71 5.35 -9.83
N ARG A 345 -28.52 4.83 -9.52
CA ARG A 345 -27.88 3.88 -10.44
C ARG A 345 -28.67 2.58 -10.48
N SER A 346 -29.35 2.35 -11.59
CA SER A 346 -30.16 1.15 -11.75
C SER A 346 -29.28 -0.11 -11.67
N LEU A 347 -29.85 -1.21 -11.16
CA LEU A 347 -29.16 -2.50 -11.11
C LEU A 347 -28.66 -2.91 -12.51
N ALA A 348 -29.41 -2.57 -13.58
CA ALA A 348 -29.03 -2.83 -14.96
C ALA A 348 -27.74 -2.11 -15.40
N THR A 349 -27.55 -0.83 -15.02
CA THR A 349 -26.32 -0.08 -15.32
C THR A 349 -25.13 -0.68 -14.61
N ARG A 350 -25.32 -1.15 -13.37
CA ARG A 350 -24.27 -1.80 -12.56
C ARG A 350 -23.88 -3.17 -13.09
N ILE A 351 -24.84 -3.92 -13.63
CA ILE A 351 -24.59 -5.20 -14.31
C ILE A 351 -23.78 -4.95 -15.60
N ALA A 352 -24.16 -3.98 -16.42
CA ALA A 352 -23.45 -3.66 -17.65
C ALA A 352 -21.98 -3.26 -17.39
N GLU A 353 -21.72 -2.42 -16.37
CA GLU A 353 -20.35 -2.01 -15.97
C GLU A 353 -19.50 -3.16 -15.38
N ALA A 354 -20.10 -4.23 -14.87
CA ALA A 354 -19.39 -5.37 -14.29
C ALA A 354 -18.94 -6.40 -15.33
N PHE A 355 -19.50 -6.33 -16.58
CA PHE A 355 -19.22 -7.26 -17.67
C PHE A 355 -18.46 -6.62 -18.85
N HIS A 356 -18.15 -5.35 -18.77
CA HIS A 356 -17.21 -4.63 -19.65
C HIS A 356 -15.91 -4.34 -18.94
#